data_f07f5cdd0cff4bdafe039160dbd9b42e
#
_entry.id   f07f5cdd0cff4bdafe039160dbd9b42e
#
_cell.length_a   1.000
_cell.length_b   1.000
_cell.length_c   1.000
_cell.angle_alpha   90.00
_cell.angle_beta   90.00
_cell.angle_gamma   90.00
#
_symmetry.space_group_name_H-M   'P 1'
#
loop_
_entity.id
_entity.type
_entity.pdbx_description
1 polymer ?
#
loop_
_entity_poly.entity_id
_entity_poly.type
_entity_poly.pdbx_seq_one_letter_code
_entity_poly.pdbx_strand_id
1 'polypeptide(L)'
;MIKDRIIELCKMSELELYIYMETMLSAYYGKKVKKNKYEDYLYVQGKDPVCLVAHMDIVYSNPSSQYCYDQEQKILWSPTGLGTDDRAGVLAIILLLERGYRPSIILTTGEEVGGAGARVMIDDFKKCPIRNINYLIELDRAHSNDCVFYSCDNKKFKKYIASFGFEESVGTFTDISVFMETWGIAGVNLSIGYNNEHTYGEYINIEDFENTVSKVENMIRESYNCMFFKYVKEKIYFSFNNHICSGCNKIFRAGDKKLYYRDRTTKERYIYCQECADWIEKNMV
;
A
#
# COMPACT_ATOMS: atom_id res chain seq x y z
N MET A 1 8.37 5.88 24.44
CA MET A 1 7.53 4.67 24.11
C MET A 1 7.08 4.79 22.65
N ILE A 2 6.63 3.70 22.02
CA ILE A 2 6.19 3.71 20.60
C ILE A 2 5.10 4.76 20.37
N LYS A 3 4.06 4.80 21.23
CA LYS A 3 2.97 5.78 21.11
C LYS A 3 3.44 7.23 21.02
N ASP A 4 4.48 7.59 21.78
CA ASP A 4 4.98 8.99 21.78
C ASP A 4 5.66 9.32 20.46
N ARG A 5 6.32 8.35 19.86
CA ARG A 5 6.96 8.49 18.55
C ARG A 5 5.92 8.60 17.42
N ILE A 6 4.83 7.82 17.49
CA ILE A 6 3.70 7.96 16.56
C ILE A 6 3.14 9.38 16.66
N ILE A 7 2.88 9.87 17.90
CA ILE A 7 2.37 11.22 18.14
C ILE A 7 3.33 12.28 17.56
N GLU A 8 4.64 12.11 17.73
CA GLU A 8 5.63 13.04 17.16
C GLU A 8 5.54 13.11 15.64
N LEU A 9 5.43 11.98 14.95
CA LEU A 9 5.27 11.96 13.50
C LEU A 9 3.91 12.51 13.06
N CYS A 10 2.82 12.16 13.76
CA CYS A 10 1.48 12.66 13.46
C CYS A 10 1.32 14.18 13.67
N LYS A 11 2.20 14.81 14.46
CA LYS A 11 2.24 16.28 14.64
C LYS A 11 2.96 17.01 13.51
N MET A 12 3.77 16.33 12.74
CA MET A 12 4.51 16.97 11.64
C MET A 12 3.57 17.23 10.46
N SER A 13 3.71 18.37 9.83
CA SER A 13 3.19 18.58 8.49
C SER A 13 3.90 17.63 7.52
N GLU A 14 3.35 17.46 6.32
CA GLU A 14 3.98 16.63 5.29
C GLU A 14 5.40 17.13 4.96
N LEU A 15 5.58 18.43 4.79
CA LEU A 15 6.90 19.02 4.52
C LEU A 15 7.89 18.82 5.67
N GLU A 16 7.46 18.98 6.92
CA GLU A 16 8.32 18.71 8.08
C GLU A 16 8.77 17.26 8.15
N LEU A 17 7.84 16.33 7.90
CA LEU A 17 8.17 14.90 7.84
C LEU A 17 9.11 14.60 6.68
N TYR A 18 8.87 15.17 5.51
CA TYR A 18 9.75 15.02 4.34
C TYR A 18 11.19 15.43 4.66
N ILE A 19 11.39 16.62 5.21
CA ILE A 19 12.72 17.15 5.59
C ILE A 19 13.36 16.29 6.68
N TYR A 20 12.57 15.88 7.69
CA TYR A 20 13.03 14.99 8.74
C TYR A 20 13.52 13.66 8.19
N MET A 21 12.74 13.01 7.30
CA MET A 21 13.11 11.73 6.70
C MET A 21 14.29 11.86 5.74
N GLU A 22 14.37 12.90 4.92
CA GLU A 22 15.54 13.15 4.06
C GLU A 22 16.83 13.22 4.89
N THR A 23 16.79 13.98 5.98
CA THR A 23 17.94 14.16 6.87
C THR A 23 18.33 12.84 7.53
N MET A 24 17.36 12.14 8.09
CA MET A 24 17.56 10.89 8.80
C MET A 24 18.08 9.78 7.87
N LEU A 25 17.47 9.61 6.71
CA LEU A 25 17.93 8.64 5.72
C LEU A 25 19.36 8.94 5.25
N SER A 26 19.68 10.23 5.01
CA SER A 26 21.03 10.61 4.63
C SER A 26 22.05 10.24 5.70
N ALA A 27 21.72 10.43 6.99
CA ALA A 27 22.58 10.07 8.11
C ALA A 27 22.78 8.54 8.24
N TYR A 28 21.68 7.76 8.19
CA TYR A 28 21.76 6.30 8.32
C TYR A 28 22.48 5.61 7.17
N TYR A 29 22.37 6.13 5.94
CA TYR A 29 22.99 5.53 4.76
C TYR A 29 24.35 6.13 4.40
N GLY A 30 24.75 7.23 5.06
CA GLY A 30 26.02 7.92 4.78
C GLY A 30 26.12 8.44 3.35
N LYS A 31 25.01 8.75 2.71
CA LYS A 31 24.93 9.22 1.31
C LYS A 31 23.69 10.06 1.06
N LYS A 32 23.73 10.84 -0.01
CA LYS A 32 22.63 11.68 -0.42
C LYS A 32 21.40 10.82 -0.83
N VAL A 33 20.25 11.15 -0.30
CA VAL A 33 18.95 10.62 -0.71
C VAL A 33 18.59 11.19 -2.09
N LYS A 34 18.06 10.35 -2.96
CA LYS A 34 17.53 10.79 -4.24
C LYS A 34 16.13 11.33 -4.06
N LYS A 35 15.84 12.43 -4.70
CA LYS A 35 14.56 13.10 -4.73
C LYS A 35 14.41 13.89 -6.02
N ASN A 36 13.19 14.25 -6.39
CA ASN A 36 12.99 15.24 -7.45
C ASN A 36 12.89 16.66 -6.86
N LYS A 37 12.72 17.65 -7.72
CA LYS A 37 12.64 19.07 -7.31
C LYS A 37 11.32 19.46 -6.64
N TYR A 38 10.29 18.65 -6.79
CA TYR A 38 8.92 18.91 -6.30
C TYR A 38 8.60 18.14 -5.02
N GLU A 39 9.58 17.37 -4.49
CA GLU A 39 9.46 16.63 -3.24
C GLU A 39 8.42 15.48 -3.29
N ASP A 40 8.16 14.94 -4.50
CA ASP A 40 7.19 13.88 -4.71
C ASP A 40 7.63 12.52 -4.12
N TYR A 41 8.95 12.31 -3.94
CA TYR A 41 9.49 11.10 -3.35
C TYR A 41 10.87 11.28 -2.74
N LEU A 42 11.22 10.39 -1.81
CA LEU A 42 12.57 10.13 -1.32
C LEU A 42 12.97 8.69 -1.66
N TYR A 43 14.16 8.49 -2.18
CA TYR A 43 14.69 7.16 -2.45
C TYR A 43 16.14 7.03 -2.01
N VAL A 44 16.44 5.91 -1.33
CA VAL A 44 17.81 5.53 -0.99
C VAL A 44 18.02 4.02 -1.21
N GLN A 45 19.11 3.68 -1.90
CA GLN A 45 19.51 2.28 -2.11
C GLN A 45 20.11 1.70 -0.83
N GLY A 46 19.59 0.58 -0.36
CA GLY A 46 20.11 -0.18 0.77
C GLY A 46 21.07 -1.31 0.38
N LYS A 47 21.47 -2.08 1.40
CA LYS A 47 22.28 -3.30 1.26
C LYS A 47 21.47 -4.57 1.47
N ASP A 48 20.38 -4.50 2.26
CA ASP A 48 19.51 -5.63 2.52
C ASP A 48 18.63 -5.89 1.26
N PRO A 49 18.37 -7.15 0.89
CA PRO A 49 17.77 -7.46 -0.41
C PRO A 49 16.24 -7.31 -0.45
N VAL A 50 15.72 -6.27 0.21
CA VAL A 50 14.32 -5.84 0.17
C VAL A 50 14.21 -4.33 0.01
N CYS A 51 13.07 -3.86 -0.47
CA CYS A 51 12.73 -2.45 -0.44
C CYS A 51 11.49 -2.25 0.41
N LEU A 52 11.54 -1.29 1.34
CA LEU A 52 10.39 -0.85 2.11
C LEU A 52 9.81 0.41 1.49
N VAL A 53 8.51 0.49 1.45
CA VAL A 53 7.72 1.58 0.88
C VAL A 53 6.73 2.08 1.94
N ALA A 54 6.53 3.38 2.01
CA ALA A 54 5.50 4.05 2.82
C ALA A 54 5.20 5.42 2.20
N HIS A 55 4.06 6.03 2.54
CA HIS A 55 3.78 7.39 2.12
C HIS A 55 3.84 8.41 3.29
N MET A 56 3.98 9.70 2.97
CA MET A 56 4.20 10.76 3.96
C MET A 56 3.03 11.73 4.08
N ASP A 57 2.14 11.75 3.09
CA ASP A 57 0.93 12.57 3.12
C ASP A 57 -0.15 11.95 4.02
N ILE A 58 -1.18 12.72 4.33
CA ILE A 58 -2.35 12.34 5.11
C ILE A 58 -3.59 13.03 4.55
N VAL A 59 -4.76 12.45 4.73
CA VAL A 59 -6.04 13.04 4.28
C VAL A 59 -6.46 14.28 5.06
N TYR A 60 -5.90 14.52 6.24
CA TYR A 60 -6.27 15.65 7.10
C TYR A 60 -5.52 16.91 6.72
N SER A 61 -6.23 18.03 6.59
CA SER A 61 -5.65 19.33 6.24
C SER A 61 -4.65 19.87 7.27
N ASN A 62 -4.76 19.44 8.51
CA ASN A 62 -3.84 19.83 9.59
C ASN A 62 -3.59 18.65 10.54
N PRO A 63 -2.38 18.54 11.08
CA PRO A 63 -2.08 17.57 12.13
C PRO A 63 -2.97 17.78 13.37
N SER A 64 -3.31 16.69 14.05
CA SER A 64 -4.07 16.77 15.30
C SER A 64 -3.29 17.44 16.42
N SER A 65 -4.01 18.17 17.28
CA SER A 65 -3.45 18.74 18.51
C SER A 65 -3.80 17.96 19.78
N GLN A 66 -4.69 16.97 19.67
CA GLN A 66 -5.20 16.18 20.79
C GLN A 66 -5.01 14.70 20.52
N TYR A 67 -4.43 14.00 21.49
CA TYR A 67 -4.16 12.57 21.41
C TYR A 67 -4.65 11.89 22.69
N CYS A 68 -5.34 10.78 22.55
CA CYS A 68 -5.87 9.95 23.61
C CYS A 68 -5.25 8.55 23.52
N TYR A 69 -4.94 7.96 24.66
CA TYR A 69 -4.36 6.62 24.71
C TYR A 69 -5.05 5.76 25.77
N ASP A 70 -5.59 4.63 25.32
CA ASP A 70 -6.08 3.57 26.19
C ASP A 70 -4.94 2.63 26.53
N GLN A 71 -4.53 2.59 27.80
CA GLN A 71 -3.40 1.79 28.25
C GLN A 71 -3.72 0.30 28.33
N GLU A 72 -4.98 -0.08 28.54
CA GLU A 72 -5.39 -1.48 28.64
C GLU A 72 -5.50 -2.11 27.25
N GLN A 73 -6.13 -1.41 26.32
CA GLN A 73 -6.32 -1.87 24.95
C GLN A 73 -5.13 -1.55 24.02
N LYS A 74 -4.16 -0.76 24.48
CA LYS A 74 -3.00 -0.28 23.68
C LYS A 74 -3.42 0.52 22.45
N ILE A 75 -4.55 1.22 22.52
CA ILE A 75 -5.12 1.99 21.41
C ILE A 75 -4.76 3.48 21.57
N LEU A 76 -4.20 4.05 20.51
CA LEU A 76 -3.97 5.49 20.36
C LEU A 76 -4.95 6.03 19.32
N TRP A 77 -5.64 7.14 19.63
CA TRP A 77 -6.54 7.81 18.69
C TRP A 77 -6.54 9.33 18.89
N SER A 78 -7.22 10.04 17.99
CA SER A 78 -7.43 11.47 18.06
C SER A 78 -8.87 11.82 17.67
N PRO A 79 -9.56 12.72 18.40
CA PRO A 79 -10.92 13.14 18.05
C PRO A 79 -10.98 13.99 16.77
N THR A 80 -9.85 14.43 16.24
CA THR A 80 -9.76 15.26 15.02
C THR A 80 -9.06 14.57 13.86
N GLY A 81 -8.96 13.22 13.90
CA GLY A 81 -8.21 12.40 12.98
C GLY A 81 -6.79 12.16 13.50
N LEU A 82 -6.33 10.95 13.40
CA LEU A 82 -5.00 10.57 13.93
C LEU A 82 -3.90 10.77 12.89
N GLY A 83 -4.12 10.36 11.65
CA GLY A 83 -3.15 10.44 10.56
C GLY A 83 -2.03 9.42 10.69
N THR A 84 -2.35 8.21 11.15
CA THR A 84 -1.40 7.09 11.21
C THR A 84 -1.29 6.34 9.88
N ASP A 85 -2.21 6.54 9.01
CA ASP A 85 -2.15 6.22 7.60
C ASP A 85 -1.36 7.33 6.87
N ASP A 86 -0.07 7.17 6.41
CA ASP A 86 0.81 6.02 6.69
C ASP A 86 2.03 6.43 7.56
N ARG A 87 1.82 7.32 8.56
CA ARG A 87 2.87 7.68 9.53
C ARG A 87 3.33 6.45 10.33
N ALA A 88 2.49 5.42 10.42
CA ALA A 88 2.83 4.16 11.05
C ALA A 88 3.90 3.40 10.24
N GLY A 89 3.73 3.27 8.93
CA GLY A 89 4.74 2.67 8.06
C GLY A 89 6.05 3.43 8.07
N VAL A 90 5.99 4.76 8.07
CA VAL A 90 7.20 5.60 8.24
C VAL A 90 7.90 5.28 9.56
N LEU A 91 7.18 5.18 10.69
CA LEU A 91 7.78 4.83 11.97
C LEU A 91 8.38 3.42 11.97
N ALA A 92 7.71 2.45 11.35
CA ALA A 92 8.22 1.09 11.22
C ALA A 92 9.57 1.07 10.50
N ILE A 93 9.70 1.84 9.41
CA ILE A 93 10.97 2.03 8.70
C ILE A 93 12.04 2.60 9.63
N ILE A 94 11.72 3.65 10.38
CA ILE A 94 12.65 4.28 11.33
C ILE A 94 13.16 3.25 12.35
N LEU A 95 12.26 2.46 12.96
CA LEU A 95 12.62 1.46 13.96
C LEU A 95 13.55 0.37 13.39
N LEU A 96 13.31 -0.07 12.16
CA LEU A 96 14.15 -1.05 11.48
C LEU A 96 15.55 -0.47 11.18
N LEU A 97 15.64 0.80 10.80
CA LEU A 97 16.92 1.48 10.61
C LEU A 97 17.71 1.60 11.92
N GLU A 98 17.04 1.93 13.03
CA GLU A 98 17.63 2.00 14.37
C GLU A 98 18.15 0.65 14.85
N ARG A 99 17.47 -0.45 14.48
CA ARG A 99 17.91 -1.84 14.73
C ARG A 99 19.09 -2.28 13.85
N GLY A 100 19.57 -1.41 12.97
CA GLY A 100 20.76 -1.67 12.14
C GLY A 100 20.48 -2.22 10.76
N TYR A 101 19.23 -2.46 10.37
CA TYR A 101 18.87 -2.86 9.02
C TYR A 101 19.05 -1.70 8.03
N ARG A 102 19.34 -2.05 6.79
CA ARG A 102 19.54 -1.07 5.69
C ARG A 102 18.86 -1.57 4.41
N PRO A 103 17.53 -1.81 4.42
CA PRO A 103 16.80 -2.10 3.19
C PRO A 103 16.86 -0.89 2.25
N SER A 104 16.54 -1.04 0.98
CA SER A 104 16.23 0.13 0.15
C SER A 104 14.95 0.77 0.66
N ILE A 105 14.85 2.10 0.62
CA ILE A 105 13.69 2.83 1.11
C ILE A 105 13.14 3.71 -0.02
N ILE A 106 11.83 3.68 -0.18
CA ILE A 106 11.04 4.62 -0.97
C ILE A 106 10.01 5.24 -0.02
N LEU A 107 9.98 6.56 0.03
CA LEU A 107 8.91 7.32 0.68
C LEU A 107 8.30 8.24 -0.37
N THR A 108 6.99 8.25 -0.48
CA THR A 108 6.24 9.03 -1.47
C THR A 108 5.38 10.08 -0.81
N THR A 109 4.90 11.02 -1.61
CA THR A 109 3.84 11.97 -1.26
C THR A 109 2.70 11.83 -2.27
N GLY A 110 1.47 12.20 -1.88
CA GLY A 110 0.32 12.16 -2.77
C GLY A 110 -0.20 10.75 -3.07
N GLU A 111 -0.03 9.79 -2.16
CA GLU A 111 -0.70 8.49 -2.23
C GLU A 111 -2.21 8.69 -2.18
N GLU A 112 -2.69 9.49 -1.24
CA GLU A 112 -4.09 9.81 -0.95
C GLU A 112 -4.84 10.53 -2.11
N VAL A 113 -4.11 11.00 -3.08
CA VAL A 113 -4.65 11.59 -4.32
C VAL A 113 -4.33 10.73 -5.56
N GLY A 114 -4.20 9.42 -5.36
CA GLY A 114 -4.06 8.41 -6.40
C GLY A 114 -2.61 8.09 -6.76
N GLY A 115 -1.69 8.13 -5.81
CA GLY A 115 -0.30 7.71 -5.97
C GLY A 115 0.51 8.64 -6.86
N ALA A 116 0.35 9.95 -6.68
CA ALA A 116 1.03 10.95 -7.50
C ALA A 116 2.55 10.80 -7.43
N GLY A 117 3.12 10.69 -6.23
CA GLY A 117 4.56 10.54 -6.04
C GLY A 117 5.13 9.25 -6.63
N ALA A 118 4.43 8.13 -6.48
CA ALA A 118 4.83 6.87 -7.09
C ALA A 118 4.85 6.97 -8.62
N ARG A 119 3.85 7.61 -9.23
CA ARG A 119 3.79 7.82 -10.69
C ARG A 119 4.92 8.71 -11.18
N VAL A 120 5.22 9.80 -10.48
CA VAL A 120 6.37 10.66 -10.79
C VAL A 120 7.67 9.87 -10.68
N MET A 121 7.84 9.06 -9.63
CA MET A 121 9.04 8.24 -9.46
C MET A 121 9.24 7.23 -10.60
N ILE A 122 8.20 6.58 -11.10
CA ILE A 122 8.35 5.66 -12.25
C ILE A 122 8.63 6.39 -13.56
N ASP A 123 8.17 7.63 -13.73
CA ASP A 123 8.52 8.46 -14.89
C ASP A 123 9.98 8.89 -14.86
N ASP A 124 10.50 9.26 -13.70
CA ASP A 124 11.92 9.56 -13.47
C ASP A 124 12.80 8.30 -13.63
N PHE A 125 12.31 7.15 -13.18
CA PHE A 125 13.00 5.87 -13.22
C PHE A 125 12.21 4.83 -14.02
N LYS A 126 12.21 4.93 -15.33
CA LYS A 126 11.54 3.98 -16.25
C LYS A 126 11.99 2.53 -16.07
N LYS A 127 13.17 2.32 -15.52
CA LYS A 127 13.67 1.02 -15.07
C LYS A 127 13.91 1.09 -13.57
N CYS A 128 13.64 -0.02 -12.87
CA CYS A 128 13.84 -0.09 -11.43
C CYS A 128 15.22 0.46 -11.03
N PRO A 129 15.28 1.51 -10.21
CA PRO A 129 16.55 2.09 -9.78
C PRO A 129 17.23 1.26 -8.69
N ILE A 130 16.48 0.31 -8.09
CA ILE A 130 16.93 -0.51 -6.97
C ILE A 130 17.65 -1.73 -7.50
N ARG A 131 18.82 -2.00 -6.93
CA ARG A 131 19.63 -3.15 -7.28
C ARG A 131 19.61 -4.18 -6.14
N ASN A 132 19.75 -5.45 -6.50
CA ASN A 132 19.90 -6.55 -5.55
C ASN A 132 18.77 -6.64 -4.53
N ILE A 133 17.53 -6.51 -4.98
CA ILE A 133 16.34 -6.74 -4.15
C ILE A 133 15.58 -7.98 -4.63
N ASN A 134 14.96 -8.66 -3.70
CA ASN A 134 14.19 -9.87 -3.94
C ASN A 134 12.69 -9.57 -4.07
N TYR A 135 12.19 -8.56 -3.36
CA TYR A 135 10.79 -8.12 -3.38
C TYR A 135 10.61 -6.75 -2.71
N LEU A 136 9.41 -6.19 -2.86
CA LEU A 136 8.99 -4.93 -2.25
C LEU A 136 8.03 -5.22 -1.08
N ILE A 137 8.09 -4.41 -0.03
CA ILE A 137 7.12 -4.39 1.08
C ILE A 137 6.64 -2.96 1.25
N GLU A 138 5.35 -2.78 1.24
CA GLU A 138 4.70 -1.53 1.68
C GLU A 138 4.03 -1.77 3.02
N LEU A 139 4.02 -0.76 3.88
CA LEU A 139 3.54 -0.85 5.27
C LEU A 139 2.34 0.07 5.47
N ASP A 140 1.38 -0.02 4.58
CA ASP A 140 0.28 0.91 4.39
C ASP A 140 -1.05 0.16 4.25
N ARG A 141 -1.39 -0.65 5.26
CA ARG A 141 -2.69 -1.31 5.29
C ARG A 141 -3.27 -1.33 6.70
N ALA A 142 -4.57 -1.11 6.78
CA ALA A 142 -5.33 -1.27 8.01
C ALA A 142 -5.26 -2.71 8.59
N HIS A 143 -5.66 -2.87 9.83
CA HIS A 143 -5.72 -4.12 10.58
C HIS A 143 -4.36 -4.64 11.05
N SER A 144 -4.28 -5.94 11.39
CA SER A 144 -3.10 -6.49 12.08
C SER A 144 -2.33 -7.56 11.29
N ASN A 145 -3.02 -8.36 10.47
CA ASN A 145 -2.42 -9.53 9.83
C ASN A 145 -2.74 -9.65 8.34
N ASP A 146 -3.41 -8.67 7.77
CA ASP A 146 -3.76 -8.68 6.36
C ASP A 146 -2.54 -8.41 5.49
N CYS A 147 -2.53 -9.01 4.29
CA CYS A 147 -1.60 -8.65 3.23
C CYS A 147 -2.32 -8.57 1.88
N VAL A 148 -1.92 -7.63 1.04
CA VAL A 148 -2.51 -7.45 -0.30
C VAL A 148 -1.43 -7.51 -1.35
N PHE A 149 -1.67 -8.32 -2.38
CA PHE A 149 -0.75 -8.50 -3.51
C PHE A 149 -1.21 -7.75 -4.77
N TYR A 150 -2.39 -7.11 -4.71
CA TYR A 150 -3.04 -6.47 -5.86
C TYR A 150 -3.09 -7.42 -7.06
N SER A 151 -2.58 -7.01 -8.22
CA SER A 151 -2.57 -7.85 -9.43
C SER A 151 -1.37 -8.84 -9.49
N CYS A 152 -0.60 -9.03 -8.42
CA CYS A 152 0.56 -9.93 -8.40
C CYS A 152 0.15 -11.36 -8.01
N ASP A 153 0.06 -12.28 -8.98
CA ASP A 153 -0.25 -13.72 -8.76
C ASP A 153 1.00 -14.60 -8.70
N ASN A 154 2.05 -14.15 -8.04
CA ASN A 154 3.21 -15.01 -7.79
C ASN A 154 2.95 -15.93 -6.59
N LYS A 155 2.50 -17.16 -6.84
CA LYS A 155 2.11 -18.14 -5.81
C LYS A 155 3.23 -18.51 -4.84
N LYS A 156 4.49 -18.50 -5.31
CA LYS A 156 5.64 -18.75 -4.43
C LYS A 156 5.84 -17.59 -3.46
N PHE A 157 5.68 -16.36 -3.94
CA PHE A 157 5.76 -15.18 -3.12
C PHE A 157 4.61 -15.11 -2.10
N LYS A 158 3.37 -15.35 -2.53
CA LYS A 158 2.21 -15.42 -1.62
C LYS A 158 2.43 -16.44 -0.49
N LYS A 159 2.92 -17.64 -0.83
CA LYS A 159 3.25 -18.67 0.18
C LYS A 159 4.38 -18.23 1.11
N TYR A 160 5.39 -17.53 0.59
CA TYR A 160 6.49 -16.99 1.39
C TYR A 160 5.98 -15.95 2.39
N ILE A 161 5.15 -15.00 1.97
CA ILE A 161 4.55 -14.00 2.87
C ILE A 161 3.65 -14.64 3.93
N ALA A 162 2.81 -15.61 3.53
CA ALA A 162 1.95 -16.34 4.46
C ALA A 162 2.74 -17.08 5.57
N SER A 163 4.00 -17.48 5.31
CA SER A 163 4.84 -18.14 6.33
C SER A 163 5.24 -17.22 7.49
N PHE A 164 5.08 -15.92 7.35
CA PHE A 164 5.25 -14.92 8.42
C PHE A 164 3.95 -14.60 9.18
N GLY A 165 2.86 -15.34 8.90
CA GLY A 165 1.57 -15.20 9.59
C GLY A 165 0.74 -14.04 9.08
N PHE A 166 0.86 -13.70 7.79
CA PHE A 166 -0.05 -12.79 7.11
C PHE A 166 -1.09 -13.57 6.30
N GLU A 167 -2.30 -13.03 6.21
CA GLU A 167 -3.43 -13.59 5.48
C GLU A 167 -3.78 -12.71 4.28
N GLU A 168 -3.97 -13.36 3.11
CA GLU A 168 -4.28 -12.62 1.88
C GLU A 168 -5.68 -11.98 1.97
N SER A 169 -5.73 -10.70 1.71
CA SER A 169 -6.93 -9.86 1.66
C SER A 169 -7.04 -9.12 0.33
N VAL A 170 -8.06 -8.32 0.17
CA VAL A 170 -8.33 -7.56 -1.06
C VAL A 170 -8.08 -6.07 -0.82
N GLY A 171 -7.43 -5.43 -1.77
CA GLY A 171 -7.22 -3.98 -1.80
C GLY A 171 -7.41 -3.43 -3.21
N THR A 172 -7.68 -2.14 -3.31
CA THR A 172 -7.97 -1.48 -4.59
C THR A 172 -6.73 -0.87 -5.23
N PHE A 173 -6.00 -0.08 -4.47
CA PHE A 173 -4.84 0.68 -4.94
C PHE A 173 -3.88 0.96 -3.77
N THR A 174 -2.62 1.17 -4.07
CA THR A 174 -1.58 1.83 -3.26
C THR A 174 -0.33 1.99 -4.12
N ASP A 175 0.68 2.69 -3.65
CA ASP A 175 1.91 3.01 -4.39
C ASP A 175 2.68 1.79 -4.87
N ILE A 176 2.76 0.72 -4.07
CA ILE A 176 3.47 -0.50 -4.46
C ILE A 176 2.86 -1.16 -5.69
N SER A 177 1.54 -1.00 -5.92
CA SER A 177 0.86 -1.55 -7.10
C SER A 177 1.43 -0.95 -8.39
N VAL A 178 1.82 0.32 -8.35
CA VAL A 178 2.45 1.04 -9.46
C VAL A 178 3.88 0.54 -9.70
N PHE A 179 4.67 0.39 -8.62
CA PHE A 179 6.06 -0.06 -8.71
C PHE A 179 6.18 -1.50 -9.19
N MET A 180 5.35 -2.41 -8.65
CA MET A 180 5.38 -3.84 -9.00
C MET A 180 5.20 -4.07 -10.50
N GLU A 181 4.18 -3.48 -11.09
CA GLU A 181 3.87 -3.68 -12.51
C GLU A 181 4.95 -3.07 -13.41
N THR A 182 5.40 -1.85 -13.08
CA THR A 182 6.38 -1.14 -13.89
C THR A 182 7.76 -1.78 -13.84
N TRP A 183 8.20 -2.23 -12.66
CA TRP A 183 9.56 -2.77 -12.48
C TRP A 183 9.64 -4.28 -12.58
N GLY A 184 8.50 -4.98 -12.65
CA GLY A 184 8.45 -6.43 -12.79
C GLY A 184 8.88 -7.18 -11.52
N ILE A 185 8.77 -6.56 -10.34
CA ILE A 185 9.19 -7.10 -9.05
C ILE A 185 7.94 -7.37 -8.22
N ALA A 186 7.84 -8.57 -7.60
CA ALA A 186 6.74 -8.85 -6.69
C ALA A 186 6.82 -7.99 -5.44
N GLY A 187 5.67 -7.59 -4.94
CA GLY A 187 5.55 -6.81 -3.72
C GLY A 187 4.27 -7.15 -2.97
N VAL A 188 4.20 -6.68 -1.75
CA VAL A 188 3.07 -6.89 -0.84
C VAL A 188 2.87 -5.65 0.01
N ASN A 189 1.61 -5.26 0.22
CA ASN A 189 1.23 -4.27 1.23
C ASN A 189 0.76 -5.01 2.48
N LEU A 190 1.31 -4.67 3.65
CA LEU A 190 1.11 -5.33 4.93
C LEU A 190 0.37 -4.42 5.91
N SER A 191 -0.54 -5.01 6.68
CA SER A 191 -1.20 -4.33 7.80
C SER A 191 -0.19 -3.81 8.82
N ILE A 192 -0.39 -2.59 9.29
CA ILE A 192 0.52 -1.91 10.22
C ILE A 192 -0.18 -1.46 11.51
N GLY A 193 -1.38 -1.96 11.80
CA GLY A 193 -2.05 -1.79 13.08
C GLY A 193 -3.01 -0.61 13.18
N TYR A 194 -3.11 0.29 12.18
CA TYR A 194 -4.15 1.30 12.18
C TYR A 194 -5.49 0.73 11.69
N ASN A 195 -6.58 1.43 12.00
CA ASN A 195 -7.94 1.05 11.64
C ASN A 195 -8.80 2.31 11.47
N ASN A 196 -9.88 2.18 10.69
CA ASN A 196 -10.83 3.26 10.38
C ASN A 196 -10.15 4.47 9.75
N GLU A 197 -9.17 4.21 8.89
CA GLU A 197 -8.45 5.23 8.12
C GLU A 197 -9.41 6.18 7.42
N HIS A 198 -8.96 7.40 7.13
CA HIS A 198 -9.73 8.45 6.46
C HIS A 198 -10.99 8.90 7.22
N THR A 199 -11.12 8.56 8.51
CA THR A 199 -12.21 9.01 9.37
C THR A 199 -11.72 9.62 10.68
N TYR A 200 -12.55 10.42 11.33
CA TYR A 200 -12.25 10.89 12.70
C TYR A 200 -12.27 9.79 13.77
N GLY A 201 -12.65 8.57 13.38
CA GLY A 201 -12.56 7.37 14.23
C GLY A 201 -11.28 6.57 14.03
N GLU A 202 -10.31 7.10 13.28
CA GLU A 202 -9.02 6.46 13.07
C GLU A 202 -8.28 6.22 14.38
N TYR A 203 -7.76 5.01 14.54
CA TYR A 203 -6.92 4.64 15.67
C TYR A 203 -5.83 3.66 15.25
N ILE A 204 -4.78 3.56 16.07
CA ILE A 204 -3.77 2.52 15.93
C ILE A 204 -3.67 1.67 17.19
N ASN A 205 -3.59 0.36 17.01
CA ASN A 205 -3.23 -0.58 18.07
C ASN A 205 -1.71 -0.75 18.11
N ILE A 206 -1.10 -0.36 19.22
CA ILE A 206 0.38 -0.37 19.37
C ILE A 206 0.94 -1.79 19.36
N GLU A 207 0.21 -2.78 19.90
CA GLU A 207 0.65 -4.17 19.91
C GLU A 207 0.66 -4.77 18.49
N ASP A 208 -0.38 -4.51 17.71
CA ASP A 208 -0.46 -4.93 16.31
C ASP A 208 0.66 -4.29 15.48
N PHE A 209 0.92 -3.00 15.70
CA PHE A 209 2.05 -2.29 15.09
C PHE A 209 3.40 -2.96 15.41
N GLU A 210 3.68 -3.21 16.69
CA GLU A 210 4.94 -3.84 17.13
C GLU A 210 5.09 -5.26 16.59
N ASN A 211 3.99 -6.02 16.51
CA ASN A 211 3.94 -7.35 15.92
C ASN A 211 4.31 -7.31 14.43
N THR A 212 3.73 -6.38 13.66
CA THR A 212 4.07 -6.23 12.24
C THR A 212 5.53 -5.82 12.05
N VAL A 213 6.05 -4.86 12.82
CA VAL A 213 7.47 -4.48 12.76
C VAL A 213 8.37 -5.69 13.02
N SER A 214 8.01 -6.56 13.98
CA SER A 214 8.77 -7.77 14.30
C SER A 214 8.72 -8.81 13.17
N LYS A 215 7.57 -8.97 12.51
CA LYS A 215 7.43 -9.83 11.33
C LYS A 215 8.28 -9.32 10.16
N VAL A 216 8.23 -8.01 9.88
CA VAL A 216 9.03 -7.37 8.81
C VAL A 216 10.53 -7.49 9.10
N GLU A 217 10.95 -7.35 10.35
CA GLU A 217 12.33 -7.60 10.75
C GLU A 217 12.77 -9.03 10.39
N ASN A 218 11.94 -10.03 10.67
CA ASN A 218 12.22 -11.43 10.29
C ASN A 218 12.22 -11.60 8.75
N MET A 219 11.32 -10.93 8.03
CA MET A 219 11.32 -10.94 6.56
C MET A 219 12.61 -10.37 5.98
N ILE A 220 13.16 -9.29 6.57
CA ILE A 220 14.45 -8.73 6.13
C ILE A 220 15.58 -9.74 6.41
N ARG A 221 15.61 -10.41 7.54
CA ARG A 221 16.62 -11.44 7.86
C ARG A 221 16.55 -12.62 6.90
N GLU A 222 15.35 -13.13 6.65
CA GLU A 222 15.14 -14.27 5.76
C GLU A 222 15.35 -13.92 4.28
N SER A 223 15.28 -12.64 3.91
CA SER A 223 15.44 -12.20 2.53
C SER A 223 16.81 -12.53 1.93
N TYR A 224 17.84 -12.69 2.75
CA TYR A 224 19.16 -13.12 2.30
C TYR A 224 19.19 -14.58 1.81
N ASN A 225 18.24 -15.40 2.26
CA ASN A 225 18.11 -16.81 1.93
C ASN A 225 17.05 -17.07 0.86
N CYS A 226 16.25 -16.07 0.49
CA CYS A 226 15.21 -16.22 -0.51
C CYS A 226 15.68 -15.83 -1.92
N MET A 227 14.93 -16.31 -2.92
CA MET A 227 15.16 -15.94 -4.31
C MET A 227 14.47 -14.61 -4.65
N PHE A 228 14.85 -14.03 -5.77
CA PHE A 228 14.11 -12.93 -6.41
C PHE A 228 12.69 -13.39 -6.78
N PHE A 229 11.68 -12.63 -6.38
CA PHE A 229 10.29 -12.87 -6.75
C PHE A 229 9.87 -11.89 -7.86
N LYS A 230 9.59 -12.45 -9.03
CA LYS A 230 9.12 -11.67 -10.17
C LYS A 230 7.66 -11.31 -10.02
N TYR A 231 7.28 -10.10 -10.42
CA TYR A 231 5.88 -9.77 -10.63
C TYR A 231 5.27 -10.68 -11.71
N VAL A 232 4.16 -11.31 -11.38
CA VAL A 232 3.37 -12.14 -12.29
C VAL A 232 1.98 -11.55 -12.31
N LYS A 233 1.60 -10.92 -13.41
CA LYS A 233 0.26 -10.33 -13.53
C LYS A 233 -0.82 -11.40 -13.41
N GLU A 234 -1.78 -11.16 -12.54
CA GLU A 234 -2.93 -12.03 -12.41
C GLU A 234 -3.63 -12.18 -13.77
N LYS A 235 -3.85 -13.43 -14.17
CA LYS A 235 -4.65 -13.72 -15.34
C LYS A 235 -6.11 -13.70 -14.91
N ILE A 236 -6.80 -12.62 -15.18
CA ILE A 236 -8.25 -12.58 -15.05
C ILE A 236 -8.80 -13.52 -16.14
N TYR A 237 -9.02 -14.77 -15.76
CA TYR A 237 -9.82 -15.68 -16.58
C TYR A 237 -11.27 -15.24 -16.40
N PHE A 238 -11.79 -14.49 -17.34
CA PHE A 238 -13.23 -14.41 -17.49
C PHE A 238 -13.73 -15.83 -17.77
N SER A 239 -14.18 -16.53 -16.72
CA SER A 239 -14.90 -17.77 -16.95
C SER A 239 -16.20 -17.37 -17.64
N PHE A 240 -16.30 -17.67 -18.92
CA PHE A 240 -17.49 -17.39 -19.72
C PHE A 240 -18.75 -18.10 -19.18
N ASN A 241 -18.64 -18.85 -18.08
CA ASN A 241 -19.72 -19.65 -17.51
C ASN A 241 -20.52 -18.99 -16.37
N ASN A 242 -20.04 -17.91 -15.76
CA ASN A 242 -20.80 -17.19 -14.73
C ASN A 242 -20.94 -15.72 -15.13
N HIS A 243 -21.86 -15.43 -16.03
CA HIS A 243 -22.19 -14.06 -16.34
C HIS A 243 -23.28 -13.57 -15.39
N ILE A 244 -22.99 -12.46 -14.75
CA ILE A 244 -23.93 -11.72 -13.90
C ILE A 244 -24.34 -10.47 -14.68
N CYS A 245 -25.63 -10.19 -14.71
CA CYS A 245 -26.13 -8.95 -15.31
C CYS A 245 -25.63 -7.73 -14.51
N SER A 246 -24.97 -6.81 -15.18
CA SER A 246 -24.42 -5.58 -14.58
C SER A 246 -25.50 -4.62 -14.03
N GLY A 247 -26.78 -4.81 -14.42
CA GLY A 247 -27.87 -3.98 -13.93
C GLY A 247 -28.62 -4.56 -12.73
N CYS A 248 -28.95 -5.88 -12.77
CA CYS A 248 -29.81 -6.48 -11.73
C CYS A 248 -29.16 -7.65 -10.98
N ASN A 249 -27.88 -7.93 -11.22
CA ASN A 249 -27.12 -9.03 -10.62
C ASN A 249 -27.69 -10.44 -10.89
N LYS A 250 -28.58 -10.59 -11.87
CA LYS A 250 -29.10 -11.90 -12.29
C LYS A 250 -27.95 -12.75 -12.85
N ILE A 251 -27.83 -13.98 -12.37
CA ILE A 251 -26.90 -14.97 -12.91
C ILE A 251 -27.48 -15.52 -14.23
N PHE A 252 -26.74 -15.39 -15.32
CA PHE A 252 -27.12 -15.95 -16.61
C PHE A 252 -26.97 -17.48 -16.61
N ARG A 253 -28.01 -18.17 -17.09
CA ARG A 253 -28.03 -19.62 -17.33
C ARG A 253 -27.67 -19.93 -18.78
N ALA A 254 -27.40 -21.19 -19.07
CA ALA A 254 -27.23 -21.63 -20.45
C ALA A 254 -28.52 -21.35 -21.25
N GLY A 255 -28.39 -20.57 -22.35
CA GLY A 255 -29.50 -20.14 -23.18
C GLY A 255 -30.03 -18.72 -22.90
N ASP A 256 -29.67 -18.09 -21.82
CA ASP A 256 -30.07 -16.70 -21.58
C ASP A 256 -29.43 -15.75 -22.59
N LYS A 257 -30.26 -14.84 -23.14
CA LYS A 257 -29.76 -13.79 -24.03
C LYS A 257 -28.93 -12.78 -23.26
N LYS A 258 -27.73 -12.49 -23.77
CA LYS A 258 -26.75 -11.56 -23.17
C LYS A 258 -26.49 -10.41 -24.12
N LEU A 259 -26.62 -9.20 -23.64
CA LEU A 259 -26.37 -7.99 -24.41
C LEU A 259 -25.08 -7.34 -23.87
N TYR A 260 -24.13 -7.07 -24.77
CA TYR A 260 -22.81 -6.59 -24.46
C TYR A 260 -22.72 -5.11 -24.80
N TYR A 261 -22.43 -4.30 -23.79
CA TYR A 261 -22.15 -2.88 -23.94
C TYR A 261 -20.69 -2.59 -23.62
N ARG A 262 -20.15 -1.59 -24.30
CA ARG A 262 -18.82 -1.08 -24.01
C ARG A 262 -18.92 0.43 -23.82
N ASP A 263 -18.55 0.90 -22.65
CA ASP A 263 -18.41 2.32 -22.39
C ASP A 263 -17.33 2.91 -23.34
N ARG A 264 -17.67 4.00 -24.03
CA ARG A 264 -16.77 4.63 -25.01
C ARG A 264 -15.65 5.42 -24.36
N THR A 265 -15.86 5.88 -23.11
CA THR A 265 -14.92 6.72 -22.35
C THR A 265 -14.00 5.88 -21.50
N THR A 266 -14.55 5.04 -20.61
CA THR A 266 -13.79 4.18 -19.70
C THR A 266 -13.24 2.91 -20.34
N LYS A 267 -13.78 2.52 -21.52
CA LYS A 267 -13.51 1.25 -22.20
C LYS A 267 -13.99 0.00 -21.45
N GLU A 268 -14.69 0.17 -20.35
CA GLU A 268 -15.27 -0.94 -19.60
C GLU A 268 -16.33 -1.69 -20.39
N ARG A 269 -16.50 -2.97 -20.08
CA ARG A 269 -17.49 -3.84 -20.72
C ARG A 269 -18.54 -4.23 -19.70
N TYR A 270 -19.79 -4.08 -20.08
CA TYR A 270 -20.96 -4.46 -19.29
C TYR A 270 -21.77 -5.52 -20.00
N ILE A 271 -22.41 -6.40 -19.25
CA ILE A 271 -23.28 -7.46 -19.78
C ILE A 271 -24.64 -7.28 -19.10
N TYR A 272 -25.67 -7.11 -19.90
CA TYR A 272 -27.03 -6.91 -19.40
C TYR A 272 -27.95 -8.04 -19.84
N CYS A 273 -28.93 -8.42 -19.02
CA CYS A 273 -30.08 -9.19 -19.45
C CYS A 273 -31.01 -8.32 -20.33
N GLN A 274 -31.92 -8.95 -21.10
CA GLN A 274 -32.77 -8.19 -21.99
C GLN A 274 -33.54 -7.08 -21.26
N GLU A 275 -34.13 -7.36 -20.08
CA GLU A 275 -34.92 -6.42 -19.31
C GLU A 275 -34.09 -5.17 -18.89
N CYS A 276 -32.85 -5.37 -18.44
CA CYS A 276 -31.96 -4.26 -18.07
C CYS A 276 -31.50 -3.46 -19.30
N ALA A 277 -31.23 -4.11 -20.40
CA ALA A 277 -30.87 -3.44 -21.64
C ALA A 277 -32.03 -2.60 -22.19
N ASP A 278 -33.25 -3.17 -22.24
CA ASP A 278 -34.45 -2.45 -22.66
C ASP A 278 -34.76 -1.23 -21.77
N TRP A 279 -34.49 -1.36 -20.46
CA TRP A 279 -34.62 -0.24 -19.53
C TRP A 279 -33.60 0.88 -19.81
N ILE A 280 -32.33 0.52 -20.08
CA ILE A 280 -31.26 1.47 -20.42
C ILE A 280 -31.60 2.19 -21.72
N GLU A 281 -32.00 1.46 -22.75
CA GLU A 281 -32.38 2.06 -24.04
C GLU A 281 -33.56 3.03 -23.93
N LYS A 282 -34.51 2.76 -23.05
CA LYS A 282 -35.66 3.64 -22.81
C LYS A 282 -35.35 4.91 -22.01
N ASN A 283 -34.34 4.88 -21.11
CA ASN A 283 -34.14 5.93 -20.12
C ASN A 283 -32.81 6.69 -20.28
N MET A 284 -31.92 6.25 -21.15
CA MET A 284 -30.60 6.85 -21.37
C MET A 284 -30.33 7.32 -22.82
N VAL A 285 -31.37 7.37 -23.66
CA VAL A 285 -31.31 7.94 -25.02
C VAL A 285 -31.91 9.34 -25.05
#